data_090a79b84dc0ce6d689585f4d78b61b3
#
_entry.id   090a79b84dc0ce6d689585f4d78b61b3
#
_cell.length_a   1.000
_cell.length_b   1.000
_cell.length_c   1.000
_cell.angle_alpha   90.00
_cell.angle_beta   90.00
_cell.angle_gamma   90.00
#
_symmetry.space_group_name_H-M   'P 1'
#
loop_
_entity.id
_entity.type
_entity.pdbx_description
1 polymer ?
#
loop_
_entity_poly.entity_id
_entity_poly.type
_entity_poly.pdbx_seq_one_letter_code
_entity_poly.pdbx_strand_id
1 'polypeptide(L)'
;MTRDIRVQAKADYIASLSHSSPLLAIEELVWNALDADAREVKIDVIQNALGAVEAIRISDDGAGVDIDRIDNTFGGLGGSWKKGRAMTVALKRRLHGRHGRGRFKAFALGGHVEWRTTRAMVAAGGTESSQLASYVISGDLQSPGLFKVEETGIGFATGTEVYITNIRPTADSLTDAGTVIPALAAKFALYLKAYPNVNIYFSGIPVTPIIVRKAVTDYNLKLPSGAEAKLEVIEWRRRFVGSGKLVFCGKDGFALHEQSAGVRPGAAFSFTAYLVSPRFAELNAENMLVMDELNPETRSYLEVARKTLRDHFRVRAAEADESRVDEWIRDGSYPFEKEDSSEERHRFDEAVLDMRAHLDGFDAYSASERRYLFGLLKASMRKADRT
;
A
#
# COMPACT_ATOMS: atom_id res chain seq x y z
N MET A 1 8.57 -0.21 -52.18
CA MET A 1 8.43 1.07 -51.43
C MET A 1 8.37 0.71 -49.97
N THR A 2 9.37 1.03 -49.19
CA THR A 2 9.36 0.86 -47.72
C THR A 2 8.73 2.12 -47.11
N ARG A 3 7.74 1.96 -46.25
CA ARG A 3 7.05 3.05 -45.56
C ARG A 3 7.26 2.91 -44.08
N ASP A 4 7.89 3.91 -43.46
CA ASP A 4 8.02 3.97 -42.00
C ASP A 4 6.72 4.50 -41.37
N ILE A 5 6.18 3.77 -40.40
CA ILE A 5 5.01 4.16 -39.63
C ILE A 5 5.49 4.54 -38.22
N ARG A 6 5.35 5.83 -37.84
CA ARG A 6 5.60 6.25 -36.45
C ARG A 6 4.36 6.07 -35.61
N VAL A 7 4.48 5.28 -34.54
CA VAL A 7 3.41 5.11 -33.55
C VAL A 7 3.38 6.38 -32.68
N GLN A 8 2.24 7.07 -32.66
CA GLN A 8 1.98 8.20 -31.79
C GLN A 8 0.93 7.80 -30.75
N ALA A 9 1.13 8.20 -29.50
CA ALA A 9 0.12 8.01 -28.46
C ALA A 9 -1.07 8.95 -28.74
N LYS A 10 -2.25 8.38 -28.96
CA LYS A 10 -3.49 9.14 -29.13
C LYS A 10 -4.02 9.64 -27.78
N ALA A 11 -4.85 10.67 -27.82
CA ALA A 11 -5.48 11.27 -26.62
C ALA A 11 -6.22 10.24 -25.76
N ASP A 12 -6.90 9.27 -26.37
CA ASP A 12 -7.62 8.20 -25.66
C ASP A 12 -6.67 7.31 -24.82
N TYR A 13 -5.47 7.02 -25.34
CA TYR A 13 -4.49 6.26 -24.59
C TYR A 13 -3.96 7.07 -23.40
N ILE A 14 -3.69 8.36 -23.59
CA ILE A 14 -3.26 9.25 -22.50
C ILE A 14 -4.37 9.37 -21.46
N ALA A 15 -5.62 9.53 -21.89
CA ALA A 15 -6.78 9.54 -21.01
C ALA A 15 -6.92 8.23 -20.21
N SER A 16 -6.63 7.07 -20.84
CA SER A 16 -6.65 5.79 -20.13
C SER A 16 -5.65 5.68 -18.99
N LEU A 17 -4.51 6.40 -19.08
CA LEU A 17 -3.51 6.46 -18.00
C LEU A 17 -4.00 7.23 -16.76
N SER A 18 -5.03 8.07 -16.91
CA SER A 18 -5.69 8.76 -15.81
C SER A 18 -6.74 7.91 -15.07
N HIS A 19 -7.04 6.70 -15.55
CA HIS A 19 -7.94 5.77 -14.88
C HIS A 19 -7.17 4.99 -13.80
N SER A 20 -7.27 5.46 -12.56
CA SER A 20 -6.77 4.74 -11.39
C SER A 20 -7.67 5.04 -10.18
N SER A 21 -7.58 4.22 -9.13
CA SER A 21 -8.26 4.58 -7.87
C SER A 21 -7.58 5.82 -7.28
N PRO A 22 -8.32 6.67 -6.54
CA PRO A 22 -7.75 7.85 -5.88
C PRO A 22 -6.56 7.53 -4.98
N LEU A 23 -6.64 6.45 -4.22
CA LEU A 23 -5.55 6.01 -3.35
C LEU A 23 -4.28 5.68 -4.16
N LEU A 24 -4.41 4.95 -5.27
CA LEU A 24 -3.27 4.62 -6.14
C LEU A 24 -2.65 5.87 -6.79
N ALA A 25 -3.47 6.89 -7.06
CA ALA A 25 -2.97 8.16 -7.56
C ALA A 25 -2.15 8.89 -6.48
N ILE A 26 -2.64 8.95 -5.25
CA ILE A 26 -1.88 9.49 -4.10
C ILE A 26 -0.56 8.71 -3.89
N GLU A 27 -0.60 7.38 -3.87
CA GLU A 27 0.61 6.54 -3.75
C GLU A 27 1.68 6.90 -4.78
N GLU A 28 1.28 7.12 -6.03
CA GLU A 28 2.21 7.46 -7.11
C GLU A 28 2.81 8.88 -6.95
N LEU A 29 2.00 9.85 -6.49
CA LEU A 29 2.48 11.20 -6.23
C LEU A 29 3.46 11.22 -5.05
N VAL A 30 3.20 10.44 -4.00
CA VAL A 30 4.14 10.24 -2.89
C VAL A 30 5.44 9.60 -3.39
N TRP A 31 5.36 8.57 -4.25
CA TRP A 31 6.57 7.98 -4.84
C TRP A 31 7.37 8.98 -5.68
N ASN A 32 6.70 9.90 -6.39
CA ASN A 32 7.39 10.94 -7.15
C ASN A 32 8.16 11.89 -6.23
N ALA A 33 7.57 12.28 -5.10
CA ALA A 33 8.23 13.09 -4.07
C ALA A 33 9.46 12.37 -3.48
N LEU A 34 9.30 11.08 -3.12
CA LEU A 34 10.39 10.27 -2.58
C LEU A 34 11.52 10.05 -3.59
N ASP A 35 11.20 9.91 -4.87
CA ASP A 35 12.16 9.82 -5.97
C ASP A 35 12.90 11.15 -6.24
N ALA A 36 12.31 12.28 -5.83
CA ALA A 36 12.95 13.60 -5.82
C ALA A 36 13.79 13.85 -4.54
N ASP A 37 14.12 12.82 -3.79
CA ASP A 37 14.87 12.91 -2.52
C ASP A 37 14.16 13.64 -1.38
N ALA A 38 12.83 13.76 -1.41
CA ALA A 38 12.05 14.35 -0.32
C ALA A 38 12.25 13.60 1.00
N ARG A 39 12.31 14.33 2.10
CA ARG A 39 12.31 13.81 3.47
C ARG A 39 10.96 13.96 4.12
N GLU A 40 10.20 14.93 3.69
CA GLU A 40 8.85 15.18 4.17
C GLU A 40 7.88 15.23 2.99
N VAL A 41 6.76 14.51 3.10
CA VAL A 41 5.67 14.54 2.13
C VAL A 41 4.37 14.79 2.89
N LYS A 42 3.62 15.81 2.52
CA LYS A 42 2.32 16.16 3.10
C LYS A 42 1.23 16.01 2.06
N ILE A 43 0.15 15.35 2.44
CA ILE A 43 -1.04 15.13 1.63
C ILE A 43 -2.20 15.80 2.36
N ASP A 44 -2.81 16.80 1.77
CA ASP A 44 -3.94 17.52 2.35
C ASP A 44 -5.17 17.36 1.45
N VAL A 45 -6.27 16.90 2.01
CA VAL A 45 -7.59 16.85 1.38
C VAL A 45 -8.37 18.06 1.87
N ILE A 46 -8.51 19.05 0.99
CA ILE A 46 -9.13 20.34 1.32
C ILE A 46 -10.62 20.24 1.03
N GLN A 47 -11.43 20.43 2.06
CA GLN A 47 -12.89 20.37 1.97
C GLN A 47 -13.49 21.78 2.06
N ASN A 48 -14.58 21.99 1.35
CA ASN A 48 -15.40 23.21 1.48
C ASN A 48 -16.28 23.15 2.75
N ALA A 49 -17.02 24.21 3.01
CA ALA A 49 -17.92 24.31 4.17
C ALA A 49 -19.03 23.24 4.21
N LEU A 50 -19.33 22.58 3.10
CA LEU A 50 -20.31 21.50 2.99
C LEU A 50 -19.69 20.11 3.12
N GLY A 51 -18.37 20.01 3.35
CA GLY A 51 -17.65 18.76 3.49
C GLY A 51 -17.26 18.08 2.18
N ALA A 52 -17.56 18.67 1.02
CA ALA A 52 -17.13 18.15 -0.27
C ALA A 52 -15.66 18.50 -0.52
N VAL A 53 -14.91 17.59 -1.16
CA VAL A 53 -13.50 17.83 -1.51
C VAL A 53 -13.43 18.92 -2.59
N GLU A 54 -12.77 20.03 -2.28
CA GLU A 54 -12.57 21.17 -3.17
C GLU A 54 -11.23 21.12 -3.89
N ALA A 55 -10.18 20.68 -3.18
CA ALA A 55 -8.85 20.51 -3.73
C ALA A 55 -8.08 19.41 -3.00
N ILE A 56 -7.05 18.87 -3.66
CA ILE A 56 -6.07 17.97 -3.05
C ILE A 56 -4.70 18.57 -3.29
N ARG A 57 -3.89 18.65 -2.22
CA ARG A 57 -2.54 19.17 -2.23
C ARG A 57 -1.57 18.11 -1.75
N ILE A 58 -0.53 17.87 -2.53
CA ILE A 58 0.59 17.03 -2.13
C ILE A 58 1.86 17.88 -2.23
N SER A 59 2.52 18.12 -1.11
CA SER A 59 3.74 18.91 -1.04
C SER A 59 4.92 18.11 -0.51
N ASP A 60 6.12 18.40 -1.04
CA ASP A 60 7.36 17.76 -0.65
C ASP A 60 8.52 18.77 -0.56
N ASP A 61 9.55 18.39 0.18
CA ASP A 61 10.81 19.12 0.34
C ASP A 61 11.95 18.58 -0.54
N GLY A 62 11.62 17.90 -1.62
CA GLY A 62 12.58 17.28 -2.52
C GLY A 62 13.36 18.26 -3.41
N ALA A 63 14.10 17.75 -4.39
CA ALA A 63 14.94 18.56 -5.28
C ALA A 63 14.16 19.38 -6.32
N GLY A 64 12.84 19.23 -6.39
CA GLY A 64 11.99 19.84 -7.41
C GLY A 64 12.08 19.14 -8.79
N VAL A 65 11.28 19.62 -9.74
CA VAL A 65 11.23 19.08 -11.11
C VAL A 65 12.39 19.62 -11.95
N ASP A 66 13.05 18.75 -12.70
CA ASP A 66 14.12 19.13 -13.62
C ASP A 66 13.54 19.80 -14.87
N ILE A 67 13.54 21.14 -14.89
CA ILE A 67 12.99 21.96 -15.97
C ILE A 67 13.82 21.84 -17.24
N ASP A 68 15.14 21.70 -17.14
CA ASP A 68 16.01 21.56 -18.31
C ASP A 68 15.71 20.26 -19.10
N ARG A 69 15.04 19.31 -18.43
CA ARG A 69 14.61 18.04 -19.01
C ARG A 69 13.10 17.89 -19.05
N ILE A 70 12.36 19.00 -19.01
CA ILE A 70 10.88 18.97 -18.89
C ILE A 70 10.25 18.23 -20.08
N ASP A 71 10.77 18.41 -21.30
CA ASP A 71 10.29 17.72 -22.49
C ASP A 71 10.43 16.20 -22.37
N ASN A 72 11.50 15.72 -21.75
CA ASN A 72 11.70 14.29 -21.49
C ASN A 72 10.86 13.80 -20.31
N THR A 73 10.64 14.67 -19.32
CA THR A 73 9.94 14.31 -18.06
C THR A 73 8.43 14.38 -18.23
N PHE A 74 7.91 15.39 -18.91
CA PHE A 74 6.47 15.60 -19.14
C PHE A 74 6.03 15.29 -20.57
N GLY A 75 6.88 15.45 -21.59
CA GLY A 75 6.54 15.18 -23.00
C GLY A 75 6.68 13.70 -23.39
N GLY A 76 7.56 12.93 -22.76
CA GLY A 76 7.84 11.54 -23.14
C GLY A 76 6.85 10.52 -22.56
N LEU A 77 6.09 9.80 -23.38
CA LEU A 77 5.35 8.61 -22.98
C LEU A 77 6.24 7.36 -23.07
N GLY A 78 6.45 6.68 -21.93
CA GLY A 78 7.23 5.43 -21.89
C GLY A 78 8.75 5.60 -21.78
N GLY A 79 9.29 6.81 -21.83
CA GLY A 79 10.69 7.13 -21.59
C GLY A 79 10.88 7.78 -20.22
N SER A 80 11.06 6.99 -19.17
CA SER A 80 11.42 7.59 -17.87
C SER A 80 12.92 7.94 -17.85
N TRP A 81 13.27 9.14 -17.39
CA TRP A 81 14.67 9.53 -17.11
C TRP A 81 15.31 8.60 -16.05
N LYS A 82 14.47 7.86 -15.31
CA LYS A 82 14.85 6.84 -14.32
C LYS A 82 15.37 5.55 -14.99
N LYS A 83 15.15 5.35 -16.31
CA LYS A 83 15.74 4.22 -17.05
C LYS A 83 17.26 4.34 -17.03
N GLY A 84 17.93 3.33 -16.46
CA GLY A 84 19.39 3.29 -16.32
C GLY A 84 19.94 3.85 -15.00
N ARG A 85 19.09 4.45 -14.14
CA ARG A 85 19.48 4.83 -12.79
C ARG A 85 18.75 3.96 -11.77
N ALA A 86 19.50 3.40 -10.82
CA ALA A 86 18.92 2.59 -9.75
C ALA A 86 18.59 3.41 -8.50
N MET A 87 19.23 4.57 -8.33
CA MET A 87 19.19 5.37 -7.11
C MET A 87 18.99 6.86 -7.38
N THR A 88 18.43 7.56 -6.40
CA THR A 88 18.29 9.01 -6.37
C THR A 88 19.66 9.69 -6.32
N VAL A 89 19.71 10.97 -6.66
CA VAL A 89 21.00 11.68 -6.85
C VAL A 89 21.65 12.00 -5.51
N ALA A 90 20.92 12.61 -4.59
CA ALA A 90 21.47 13.14 -3.35
C ALA A 90 21.51 12.08 -2.23
N LEU A 91 20.39 11.45 -1.92
CA LEU A 91 20.28 10.57 -0.76
C LEU A 91 20.53 9.10 -1.08
N LYS A 92 20.83 8.76 -2.35
CA LYS A 92 21.13 7.39 -2.80
C LYS A 92 20.03 6.39 -2.42
N ARG A 93 18.79 6.83 -2.43
CA ARG A 93 17.62 5.99 -2.23
C ARG A 93 17.21 5.33 -3.53
N ARG A 94 16.62 4.15 -3.44
CA ARG A 94 16.18 3.42 -4.63
C ARG A 94 15.01 4.12 -5.31
N LEU A 95 15.11 4.30 -6.63
CA LEU A 95 14.06 4.93 -7.44
C LEU A 95 12.89 3.97 -7.66
N HIS A 96 11.68 4.49 -7.49
CA HIS A 96 10.43 3.82 -7.80
C HIS A 96 9.97 4.25 -9.21
N GLY A 97 9.30 3.33 -9.92
CA GLY A 97 8.66 3.65 -11.21
C GLY A 97 9.64 3.89 -12.36
N ARG A 98 9.49 3.09 -13.42
CA ARG A 98 10.40 3.15 -14.60
C ARG A 98 9.67 3.55 -15.89
N HIS A 99 8.36 3.79 -15.85
CA HIS A 99 7.55 3.89 -17.07
C HIS A 99 7.07 5.30 -17.40
N GLY A 100 7.35 6.32 -16.58
CA GLY A 100 7.00 7.72 -16.84
C GLY A 100 5.49 7.99 -16.95
N ARG A 101 4.65 7.16 -16.33
CA ARG A 101 3.18 7.25 -16.37
C ARG A 101 2.56 7.93 -15.14
N GLY A 102 3.34 8.09 -14.08
CA GLY A 102 2.86 8.52 -12.76
C GLY A 102 2.18 9.88 -12.77
N ARG A 103 2.69 10.85 -13.55
CA ARG A 103 2.11 12.20 -13.64
C ARG A 103 0.66 12.20 -14.13
N PHE A 104 0.29 11.27 -15.03
CA PHE A 104 -1.08 11.19 -15.55
C PHE A 104 -2.07 10.64 -14.51
N LYS A 105 -1.59 9.92 -13.50
CA LYS A 105 -2.44 9.44 -12.41
C LYS A 105 -3.01 10.57 -11.55
N ALA A 106 -2.36 11.74 -11.51
CA ALA A 106 -2.90 12.91 -10.84
C ALA A 106 -4.30 13.28 -11.37
N PHE A 107 -4.55 13.09 -12.68
CA PHE A 107 -5.86 13.32 -13.28
C PHE A 107 -6.96 12.32 -12.85
N ALA A 108 -6.61 11.26 -12.14
CA ALA A 108 -7.62 10.42 -11.49
C ALA A 108 -8.28 11.11 -10.29
N LEU A 109 -7.63 12.14 -9.73
CA LEU A 109 -8.11 12.91 -8.59
C LEU A 109 -8.93 14.13 -9.02
N GLY A 110 -8.53 14.82 -10.08
CA GLY A 110 -9.21 16.03 -10.56
C GLY A 110 -8.91 16.35 -12.02
N GLY A 111 -9.68 17.28 -12.57
CA GLY A 111 -9.59 17.68 -13.98
C GLY A 111 -8.48 18.67 -14.29
N HIS A 112 -7.98 19.41 -13.29
CA HIS A 112 -6.91 20.38 -13.43
C HIS A 112 -5.80 20.09 -12.41
N VAL A 113 -4.54 20.08 -12.86
CA VAL A 113 -3.37 19.78 -12.02
C VAL A 113 -2.27 20.80 -12.25
N GLU A 114 -1.76 21.38 -11.18
CA GLU A 114 -0.59 22.24 -11.16
C GLU A 114 0.54 21.59 -10.37
N TRP A 115 1.73 21.52 -10.95
CA TRP A 115 2.99 21.22 -10.25
C TRP A 115 3.72 22.54 -10.04
N ARG A 116 3.67 23.08 -8.84
CA ARG A 116 4.40 24.27 -8.39
C ARG A 116 5.73 23.79 -7.83
N THR A 117 6.81 24.02 -8.54
CA THR A 117 8.11 23.44 -8.22
C THR A 117 9.21 24.49 -8.11
N THR A 118 10.09 24.28 -7.14
CA THR A 118 11.28 25.10 -6.93
C THR A 118 12.50 24.20 -6.91
N ARG A 119 13.52 24.57 -7.66
CA ARG A 119 14.77 23.80 -7.74
C ARG A 119 16.01 24.71 -7.72
N ALA A 120 17.15 24.12 -7.36
CA ALA A 120 18.44 24.78 -7.53
C ALA A 120 18.78 24.91 -9.03
N MET A 121 19.24 26.10 -9.41
CA MET A 121 19.74 26.33 -10.79
C MET A 121 21.08 25.64 -10.97
N VAL A 122 21.36 25.21 -12.21
CA VAL A 122 22.67 24.65 -12.57
C VAL A 122 23.51 25.76 -13.22
N ALA A 123 24.64 26.09 -12.59
CA ALA A 123 25.58 27.08 -13.16
C ALA A 123 26.26 26.56 -14.43
N ALA A 124 26.73 27.46 -15.28
CA ALA A 124 27.56 27.11 -16.42
C ALA A 124 28.85 26.42 -15.95
N GLY A 125 28.88 25.09 -16.07
CA GLY A 125 29.97 24.25 -15.52
C GLY A 125 29.46 23.03 -14.75
N GLY A 126 28.11 22.84 -14.60
CA GLY A 126 27.47 21.65 -14.06
C GLY A 126 27.41 21.56 -12.53
N THR A 127 27.81 22.62 -11.83
CA THR A 127 27.66 22.74 -10.37
C THR A 127 26.32 23.37 -10.00
N GLU A 128 25.65 22.86 -8.96
CA GLU A 128 24.44 23.49 -8.43
C GLU A 128 24.75 24.90 -7.93
N SER A 129 23.95 25.87 -8.37
CA SER A 129 23.98 27.24 -7.88
C SER A 129 23.21 27.35 -6.57
N SER A 130 23.58 28.33 -5.74
CA SER A 130 22.77 28.72 -4.57
C SER A 130 21.45 29.41 -4.94
N GLN A 131 21.27 29.77 -6.22
CA GLN A 131 20.04 30.41 -6.70
C GLN A 131 18.97 29.36 -6.97
N LEU A 132 17.75 29.65 -6.52
CA LEU A 132 16.56 28.82 -6.69
C LEU A 132 15.63 29.50 -7.70
N ALA A 133 15.08 28.71 -8.61
CA ALA A 133 14.06 29.15 -9.56
C ALA A 133 12.76 28.37 -9.35
N SER A 134 11.64 29.09 -9.44
CA SER A 134 10.30 28.53 -9.27
C SER A 134 9.54 28.52 -10.59
N TYR A 135 8.80 27.44 -10.80
CA TYR A 135 8.02 27.20 -12.00
C TYR A 135 6.65 26.62 -11.63
N VAL A 136 5.66 26.91 -12.48
CA VAL A 136 4.36 26.23 -12.48
C VAL A 136 4.21 25.45 -13.78
N ILE A 137 3.94 24.16 -13.64
CA ILE A 137 3.60 23.28 -14.76
C ILE A 137 2.12 22.97 -14.61
N SER A 138 1.28 23.34 -15.56
CA SER A 138 -0.15 23.09 -15.49
C SER A 138 -0.63 22.18 -16.63
N GLY A 139 -1.63 21.35 -16.33
CA GLY A 139 -2.26 20.47 -17.30
C GLY A 139 -3.74 20.25 -17.00
N ASP A 140 -4.50 19.99 -18.06
CA ASP A 140 -5.93 19.75 -18.01
C ASP A 140 -6.30 18.37 -18.57
N LEU A 141 -7.27 17.71 -17.93
CA LEU A 141 -7.76 16.42 -18.39
C LEU A 141 -8.42 16.48 -19.77
N GLN A 142 -8.95 17.64 -20.15
CA GLN A 142 -9.53 17.85 -21.50
C GLN A 142 -8.45 17.91 -22.59
N SER A 143 -7.21 18.20 -22.23
CA SER A 143 -6.04 18.24 -23.13
C SER A 143 -4.86 17.49 -22.49
N PRO A 144 -4.98 16.18 -22.22
CA PRO A 144 -4.09 15.46 -21.33
C PRO A 144 -2.64 15.30 -21.86
N GLY A 145 -2.39 15.69 -23.09
CA GLY A 145 -1.07 15.69 -23.70
C GLY A 145 -0.41 17.06 -23.74
N LEU A 146 -1.06 18.12 -23.24
CA LEU A 146 -0.55 19.49 -23.27
C LEU A 146 -0.27 19.98 -21.85
N PHE A 147 0.98 20.33 -21.58
CA PHE A 147 1.39 20.97 -20.34
C PHE A 147 1.93 22.36 -20.64
N LYS A 148 1.53 23.35 -19.85
CA LYS A 148 2.09 24.71 -19.89
C LYS A 148 3.14 24.83 -18.79
N VAL A 149 4.25 25.49 -19.09
CA VAL A 149 5.34 25.73 -18.13
C VAL A 149 5.57 27.23 -18.04
N GLU A 150 5.47 27.78 -16.85
CA GLU A 150 5.66 29.21 -16.57
C GLU A 150 6.71 29.38 -15.46
N GLU A 151 7.68 30.23 -15.66
CA GLU A 151 8.62 30.64 -14.62
C GLU A 151 7.96 31.71 -13.75
N THR A 152 7.97 31.51 -12.43
CA THR A 152 7.26 32.40 -11.48
C THR A 152 8.20 33.23 -10.61
N GLY A 153 9.53 33.03 -10.74
CA GLY A 153 10.52 33.85 -10.06
C GLY A 153 11.50 33.06 -9.19
N ILE A 154 12.02 33.73 -8.15
CA ILE A 154 13.03 33.17 -7.23
C ILE A 154 12.30 32.46 -6.09
N GLY A 155 12.69 31.22 -5.79
CA GLY A 155 12.16 30.44 -4.66
C GLY A 155 13.00 30.58 -3.39
N PHE A 156 12.46 30.12 -2.27
CA PHE A 156 13.12 30.16 -0.95
C PHE A 156 13.61 28.78 -0.49
N ALA A 157 12.95 27.70 -0.95
CA ALA A 157 13.31 26.31 -0.64
C ALA A 157 12.98 25.42 -1.82
N THR A 158 13.74 24.34 -2.02
CA THR A 158 13.44 23.33 -3.03
C THR A 158 12.23 22.49 -2.63
N GLY A 159 11.54 21.94 -3.61
CA GLY A 159 10.40 21.05 -3.40
C GLY A 159 9.38 21.14 -4.53
N THR A 160 8.32 20.35 -4.40
CA THR A 160 7.18 20.39 -5.32
C THR A 160 5.87 20.37 -4.55
N GLU A 161 4.94 21.21 -4.97
CA GLU A 161 3.53 21.13 -4.56
C GLU A 161 2.70 20.73 -5.78
N VAL A 162 2.02 19.60 -5.70
CA VAL A 162 1.01 19.18 -6.67
C VAL A 162 -0.34 19.62 -6.17
N TYR A 163 -0.96 20.59 -6.84
CA TYR A 163 -2.26 21.15 -6.49
C TYR A 163 -3.31 20.72 -7.52
N ILE A 164 -4.35 20.05 -7.05
CA ILE A 164 -5.35 19.39 -7.90
C ILE A 164 -6.71 20.00 -7.60
N THR A 165 -7.40 20.45 -8.64
CA THR A 165 -8.74 21.04 -8.60
C THR A 165 -9.67 20.38 -9.62
N ASN A 166 -10.92 20.84 -9.71
CA ASN A 166 -11.96 20.16 -10.48
C ASN A 166 -12.06 18.69 -10.09
N ILE A 167 -12.25 18.48 -8.78
CA ILE A 167 -12.13 17.17 -8.12
C ILE A 167 -13.17 16.19 -8.69
N ARG A 168 -12.73 14.95 -8.91
CA ARG A 168 -13.59 13.86 -9.35
C ARG A 168 -14.37 13.29 -8.16
N PRO A 169 -15.65 12.91 -8.33
CA PRO A 169 -16.46 12.36 -7.23
C PRO A 169 -15.85 11.14 -6.54
N THR A 170 -15.05 10.35 -7.27
CA THR A 170 -14.34 9.19 -6.71
C THR A 170 -13.33 9.57 -5.63
N ALA A 171 -12.81 10.79 -5.64
CA ALA A 171 -11.83 11.28 -4.67
C ALA A 171 -12.44 11.55 -3.29
N ASP A 172 -13.77 11.57 -3.14
CA ASP A 172 -14.45 11.67 -1.84
C ASP A 172 -14.06 10.51 -0.91
N SER A 173 -13.68 9.36 -1.47
CA SER A 173 -13.12 8.24 -0.70
C SER A 173 -11.86 8.58 0.09
N LEU A 174 -11.16 9.66 -0.25
CA LEU A 174 -9.97 10.13 0.47
C LEU A 174 -10.32 10.92 1.75
N THR A 175 -11.57 11.27 1.99
CA THR A 175 -11.99 11.96 3.23
C THR A 175 -11.96 11.04 4.45
N ASP A 176 -12.01 9.71 4.24
CA ASP A 176 -11.90 8.72 5.32
C ASP A 176 -10.44 8.43 5.66
N ALA A 177 -9.85 9.25 6.51
CA ALA A 177 -8.50 9.05 7.02
C ALA A 177 -8.32 7.70 7.72
N GLY A 178 -9.39 7.14 8.30
CA GLY A 178 -9.39 5.82 8.96
C GLY A 178 -9.12 4.66 8.00
N THR A 179 -9.43 4.83 6.72
CA THR A 179 -9.13 3.86 5.65
C THR A 179 -7.85 4.22 4.89
N VAL A 180 -7.62 5.51 4.61
CA VAL A 180 -6.48 5.96 3.79
C VAL A 180 -5.15 5.78 4.51
N ILE A 181 -5.04 6.22 5.79
CA ILE A 181 -3.79 6.15 6.54
C ILE A 181 -3.27 4.71 6.69
N PRO A 182 -4.09 3.71 7.07
CA PRO A 182 -3.64 2.31 7.11
C PRO A 182 -3.15 1.78 5.75
N ALA A 183 -3.81 2.16 4.67
CA ALA A 183 -3.43 1.73 3.33
C ALA A 183 -2.08 2.33 2.90
N LEU A 184 -1.87 3.63 3.12
CA LEU A 184 -0.58 4.29 2.89
C LEU A 184 0.51 3.73 3.81
N ALA A 185 0.21 3.51 5.08
CA ALA A 185 1.14 2.94 6.04
C ALA A 185 1.60 1.54 5.63
N ALA A 186 0.69 0.70 5.12
CA ALA A 186 1.04 -0.60 4.57
C ALA A 186 1.88 -0.48 3.29
N LYS A 187 1.51 0.43 2.38
CA LYS A 187 2.23 0.63 1.12
C LYS A 187 3.68 1.04 1.34
N PHE A 188 3.91 1.96 2.28
CA PHE A 188 5.23 2.53 2.55
C PHE A 188 5.97 1.86 3.73
N ALA A 189 5.42 0.79 4.34
CA ALA A 189 5.94 0.18 5.57
C ALA A 189 7.43 -0.16 5.51
N LEU A 190 7.87 -0.87 4.48
CA LEU A 190 9.28 -1.25 4.34
C LEU A 190 10.16 -0.07 3.95
N TYR A 191 9.65 0.85 3.12
CA TYR A 191 10.39 2.05 2.74
C TYR A 191 10.65 2.94 3.97
N LEU A 192 9.64 3.20 4.79
CA LEU A 192 9.78 3.97 6.03
C LEU A 192 10.66 3.26 7.07
N LYS A 193 10.67 1.91 7.09
CA LYS A 193 11.59 1.12 7.91
C LYS A 193 13.03 1.26 7.43
N ALA A 194 13.26 1.25 6.11
CA ALA A 194 14.59 1.40 5.51
C ALA A 194 15.14 2.83 5.59
N TYR A 195 14.25 3.82 5.56
CA TYR A 195 14.59 5.25 5.58
C TYR A 195 13.87 5.99 6.72
N PRO A 196 14.32 5.84 7.97
CA PRO A 196 13.63 6.35 9.16
C PRO A 196 13.56 7.89 9.24
N ASN A 197 14.33 8.60 8.43
CA ASN A 197 14.30 10.07 8.32
C ASN A 197 13.26 10.58 7.31
N VAL A 198 12.46 9.68 6.71
CA VAL A 198 11.35 10.04 5.83
C VAL A 198 10.07 10.08 6.62
N ASN A 199 9.31 11.16 6.45
CA ASN A 199 8.02 11.38 7.09
C ASN A 199 6.94 11.61 6.03
N ILE A 200 5.83 10.93 6.16
CA ILE A 200 4.63 11.13 5.33
C ILE A 200 3.49 11.52 6.25
N TYR A 201 2.75 12.55 5.87
CA TYR A 201 1.58 13.03 6.62
C TYR A 201 0.35 13.01 5.71
N PHE A 202 -0.78 12.64 6.27
CA PHE A 202 -2.08 12.72 5.63
C PHE A 202 -3.01 13.59 6.46
N SER A 203 -3.42 14.75 5.94
CA SER A 203 -4.21 15.77 6.64
C SER A 203 -3.65 16.07 8.05
N GLY A 204 -2.33 16.26 8.14
CA GLY A 204 -1.61 16.53 9.38
C GLY A 204 -1.34 15.31 10.27
N ILE A 205 -1.89 14.14 9.96
CA ILE A 205 -1.70 12.91 10.74
C ILE A 205 -0.51 12.12 10.18
N PRO A 206 0.46 11.69 11.00
CA PRO A 206 1.60 10.91 10.53
C PRO A 206 1.18 9.54 10.00
N VAL A 207 1.67 9.18 8.80
CA VAL A 207 1.49 7.86 8.20
C VAL A 207 2.58 6.94 8.72
N THR A 208 2.34 6.33 9.89
CA THR A 208 3.31 5.44 10.52
C THR A 208 2.79 4.01 10.62
N PRO A 209 3.53 3.01 10.12
CA PRO A 209 3.12 1.60 10.22
C PRO A 209 2.88 1.13 11.65
N ILE A 210 3.61 1.67 12.63
CA ILE A 210 3.54 1.26 14.04
C ILE A 210 2.13 1.44 14.63
N ILE A 211 1.43 2.53 14.30
CA ILE A 211 0.10 2.84 14.87
C ILE A 211 -0.96 1.87 14.38
N VAL A 212 -0.87 1.44 13.13
CA VAL A 212 -1.88 0.60 12.47
C VAL A 212 -1.54 -0.89 12.50
N ARG A 213 -0.32 -1.23 12.89
CA ARG A 213 0.21 -2.59 12.98
C ARG A 213 -0.31 -3.29 14.24
N LYS A 214 -0.78 -4.54 14.11
CA LYS A 214 -1.16 -5.42 15.22
C LYS A 214 0.01 -6.30 15.65
N ALA A 215 0.66 -6.96 14.70
CA ALA A 215 1.80 -7.84 14.92
C ALA A 215 2.75 -7.85 13.72
N VAL A 216 3.99 -8.27 13.95
CA VAL A 216 4.98 -8.56 12.90
C VAL A 216 5.62 -9.89 13.22
N THR A 217 5.69 -10.76 12.22
CA THR A 217 6.35 -12.07 12.33
C THR A 217 7.28 -12.28 11.16
N ASP A 218 8.49 -12.69 11.44
CA ASP A 218 9.54 -12.94 10.46
C ASP A 218 9.78 -14.44 10.30
N TYR A 219 9.95 -14.89 9.05
CA TYR A 219 10.29 -16.27 8.70
C TYR A 219 11.51 -16.29 7.78
N ASN A 220 12.47 -17.16 8.06
CA ASN A 220 13.52 -17.49 7.11
C ASN A 220 13.06 -18.68 6.27
N LEU A 221 12.88 -18.48 4.98
CA LEU A 221 12.43 -19.48 4.04
C LEU A 221 13.62 -20.12 3.34
N LYS A 222 13.58 -21.44 3.21
CA LYS A 222 14.52 -22.21 2.42
C LYS A 222 13.76 -22.94 1.32
N LEU A 223 14.13 -22.68 0.08
CA LEU A 223 13.53 -23.30 -1.08
C LEU A 223 14.10 -24.70 -1.34
N PRO A 224 13.41 -25.57 -2.07
CA PRO A 224 13.94 -26.86 -2.48
C PRO A 224 15.25 -26.77 -3.28
N SER A 225 15.45 -25.68 -4.00
CA SER A 225 16.70 -25.37 -4.73
C SER A 225 17.89 -25.01 -3.84
N GLY A 226 17.67 -24.85 -2.53
CA GLY A 226 18.65 -24.31 -1.59
C GLY A 226 18.71 -22.78 -1.51
N ALA A 227 17.95 -22.06 -2.38
CA ALA A 227 17.85 -20.61 -2.30
C ALA A 227 17.13 -20.19 -1.01
N GLU A 228 17.44 -18.99 -0.53
CA GLU A 228 16.89 -18.43 0.71
C GLU A 228 16.12 -17.15 0.45
N ALA A 229 15.09 -16.92 1.24
CA ALA A 229 14.36 -15.68 1.30
C ALA A 229 13.86 -15.39 2.72
N LYS A 230 13.57 -14.12 3.02
CA LYS A 230 12.91 -13.72 4.25
C LYS A 230 11.47 -13.38 3.95
N LEU A 231 10.54 -13.88 4.76
CA LEU A 231 9.13 -13.50 4.71
C LEU A 231 8.79 -12.73 5.99
N GLU A 232 8.45 -11.46 5.84
CA GLU A 232 7.95 -10.60 6.93
C GLU A 232 6.44 -10.47 6.79
N VAL A 233 5.68 -10.91 7.78
CA VAL A 233 4.22 -10.84 7.81
C VAL A 233 3.82 -9.74 8.78
N ILE A 234 3.16 -8.70 8.27
CA ILE A 234 2.61 -7.62 9.09
C ILE A 234 1.11 -7.80 9.17
N GLU A 235 0.59 -8.08 10.38
CA GLU A 235 -0.82 -8.08 10.67
C GLU A 235 -1.27 -6.66 11.04
N TRP A 236 -2.41 -6.23 10.49
CA TRP A 236 -2.98 -4.90 10.70
C TRP A 236 -4.16 -4.94 11.68
N ARG A 237 -4.35 -3.87 12.45
CA ARG A 237 -5.46 -3.74 13.42
C ARG A 237 -6.83 -3.70 12.75
N ARG A 238 -6.91 -3.18 11.54
CA ARG A 238 -8.15 -3.05 10.76
C ARG A 238 -7.93 -3.53 9.33
N ARG A 239 -9.01 -3.98 8.71
CA ARG A 239 -9.00 -4.31 7.30
C ARG A 239 -9.02 -3.03 6.47
N PHE A 240 -8.25 -2.96 5.41
CA PHE A 240 -8.20 -1.85 4.47
C PHE A 240 -8.08 -2.36 3.03
N VAL A 241 -8.34 -1.46 2.07
CA VAL A 241 -8.17 -1.76 0.65
C VAL A 241 -6.69 -2.05 0.36
N GLY A 242 -6.40 -3.23 -0.18
CA GLY A 242 -5.02 -3.66 -0.45
C GLY A 242 -4.43 -4.59 0.60
N SER A 243 -5.18 -4.99 1.65
CA SER A 243 -4.77 -6.10 2.54
C SER A 243 -4.83 -7.45 1.81
N GLY A 244 -4.11 -8.45 2.34
CA GLY A 244 -4.03 -9.80 1.75
C GLY A 244 -3.08 -9.88 0.57
N LYS A 245 -2.10 -8.98 0.47
CA LYS A 245 -1.09 -8.94 -0.57
C LYS A 245 0.21 -9.61 -0.16
N LEU A 246 0.89 -10.17 -1.16
CA LEU A 246 2.29 -10.58 -1.11
C LEU A 246 3.10 -9.62 -1.97
N VAL A 247 4.11 -9.00 -1.37
CA VAL A 247 4.97 -8.00 -1.99
C VAL A 247 6.38 -8.59 -2.14
N PHE A 248 6.88 -8.68 -3.37
CA PHE A 248 8.26 -9.09 -3.65
C PHE A 248 9.19 -7.90 -3.46
N CYS A 249 10.19 -8.07 -2.64
CA CYS A 249 11.12 -7.01 -2.28
C CYS A 249 12.57 -7.39 -2.60
N GLY A 250 13.35 -6.43 -3.05
CA GLY A 250 14.80 -6.56 -3.16
C GLY A 250 15.46 -6.73 -1.78
N LYS A 251 16.77 -7.01 -1.75
CA LYS A 251 17.57 -7.15 -0.52
C LYS A 251 17.44 -5.95 0.42
N ASP A 252 17.19 -4.77 -0.13
CA ASP A 252 17.02 -3.50 0.57
C ASP A 252 15.58 -3.26 1.09
N GLY A 253 14.70 -4.26 0.95
CA GLY A 253 13.29 -4.14 1.33
C GLY A 253 12.44 -3.34 0.36
N PHE A 254 12.98 -2.91 -0.77
CA PHE A 254 12.24 -2.15 -1.78
C PHE A 254 11.25 -3.04 -2.53
N ALA A 255 9.98 -2.62 -2.58
CA ALA A 255 8.91 -3.32 -3.29
C ALA A 255 9.14 -3.29 -4.81
N LEU A 256 9.22 -4.45 -5.42
CA LEU A 256 9.45 -4.63 -6.86
C LEU A 256 8.16 -5.02 -7.59
N HIS A 257 7.37 -5.88 -6.99
CA HIS A 257 6.11 -6.37 -7.52
C HIS A 257 5.15 -6.71 -6.37
N GLU A 258 3.86 -6.55 -6.58
CA GLU A 258 2.82 -6.93 -5.63
C GLU A 258 1.70 -7.71 -6.30
N GLN A 259 1.18 -8.69 -5.58
CA GLN A 259 0.06 -9.51 -6.02
C GLN A 259 -0.78 -9.99 -4.84
N SER A 260 -1.91 -10.64 -5.13
CA SER A 260 -2.67 -11.35 -4.09
C SER A 260 -1.80 -12.43 -3.44
N ALA A 261 -1.81 -12.52 -2.12
CA ALA A 261 -1.12 -13.58 -1.41
C ALA A 261 -1.70 -14.98 -1.73
N GLY A 262 -2.95 -15.06 -2.23
CA GLY A 262 -3.61 -16.33 -2.51
C GLY A 262 -3.90 -17.16 -1.26
N VAL A 263 -3.96 -16.51 -0.09
CA VAL A 263 -4.25 -17.12 1.21
C VAL A 263 -5.47 -16.41 1.80
N ARG A 264 -6.39 -17.16 2.36
CA ARG A 264 -7.60 -16.65 3.05
C ARG A 264 -7.44 -16.88 4.55
N PRO A 265 -6.97 -15.88 5.30
CA PRO A 265 -6.66 -16.01 6.72
C PRO A 265 -7.89 -15.99 7.63
N GLY A 266 -9.10 -15.89 7.07
CA GLY A 266 -10.34 -15.62 7.82
C GLY A 266 -10.64 -14.12 7.93
N ALA A 267 -11.88 -13.78 8.30
CA ALA A 267 -12.36 -12.39 8.36
C ALA A 267 -11.65 -11.55 9.44
N ALA A 268 -11.13 -12.21 10.47
CA ALA A 268 -10.48 -11.57 11.62
C ALA A 268 -9.07 -11.02 11.33
N PHE A 269 -8.46 -11.39 10.22
CA PHE A 269 -7.08 -11.05 9.90
C PHE A 269 -6.97 -10.17 8.67
N SER A 270 -6.24 -9.08 8.83
CA SER A 270 -5.81 -8.20 7.75
C SER A 270 -4.29 -8.16 7.76
N PHE A 271 -3.63 -8.41 6.62
CA PHE A 271 -2.19 -8.53 6.57
C PHE A 271 -1.59 -8.07 5.25
N THR A 272 -0.29 -7.80 5.26
CA THR A 272 0.58 -7.71 4.11
C THR A 272 1.82 -8.55 4.38
N ALA A 273 2.22 -9.38 3.43
CA ALA A 273 3.41 -10.20 3.51
C ALA A 273 4.48 -9.67 2.56
N TYR A 274 5.70 -9.50 3.07
CA TYR A 274 6.84 -9.01 2.29
C TYR A 274 7.85 -10.15 2.14
N LEU A 275 8.04 -10.58 0.92
CA LEU A 275 9.00 -11.61 0.56
C LEU A 275 10.27 -10.94 0.04
N VAL A 276 11.36 -11.07 0.79
CA VAL A 276 12.61 -10.36 0.55
C VAL A 276 13.68 -11.34 0.05
N SER A 277 14.23 -11.10 -1.12
CA SER A 277 15.38 -11.83 -1.66
C SER A 277 16.21 -10.96 -2.60
N PRO A 278 17.56 -11.07 -2.59
CA PRO A 278 18.41 -10.36 -3.57
C PRO A 278 18.08 -10.77 -5.01
N ARG A 279 17.66 -12.01 -5.24
CA ARG A 279 17.31 -12.57 -6.54
C ARG A 279 16.14 -11.86 -7.23
N PHE A 280 15.23 -11.27 -6.47
CA PHE A 280 14.05 -10.61 -7.06
C PHE A 280 14.37 -9.36 -7.88
N ALA A 281 15.51 -8.69 -7.64
CA ALA A 281 15.93 -7.57 -8.46
C ALA A 281 16.23 -8.00 -9.91
N GLU A 282 16.85 -9.15 -10.09
CA GLU A 282 17.17 -9.73 -11.40
C GLU A 282 15.89 -10.23 -12.08
N LEU A 283 15.08 -11.04 -11.38
CA LEU A 283 13.80 -11.54 -11.89
C LEU A 283 12.86 -10.41 -12.31
N ASN A 284 12.86 -9.29 -11.59
CA ASN A 284 12.07 -8.12 -11.96
C ASN A 284 12.60 -7.42 -13.21
N ALA A 285 13.93 -7.34 -13.39
CA ALA A 285 14.54 -6.76 -14.60
C ALA A 285 14.18 -7.57 -15.85
N GLU A 286 14.01 -8.88 -15.71
CA GLU A 286 13.60 -9.84 -16.74
C GLU A 286 12.08 -9.97 -16.91
N ASN A 287 11.27 -9.17 -16.16
CA ASN A 287 9.80 -9.26 -16.07
C ASN A 287 9.25 -10.61 -15.56
N MET A 288 10.09 -11.44 -14.94
CA MET A 288 9.72 -12.78 -14.47
C MET A 288 8.86 -12.77 -13.19
N LEU A 289 8.85 -11.67 -12.43
CA LEU A 289 7.95 -11.52 -11.27
C LEU A 289 6.48 -11.30 -11.69
N VAL A 290 6.24 -10.68 -12.85
CA VAL A 290 4.89 -10.47 -13.40
C VAL A 290 4.35 -11.76 -14.03
N MET A 291 5.25 -12.60 -14.54
CA MET A 291 4.94 -13.89 -15.19
C MET A 291 5.11 -15.05 -14.21
N ASP A 292 4.65 -14.89 -12.99
CA ASP A 292 4.85 -15.84 -11.88
C ASP A 292 4.39 -17.27 -12.19
N GLU A 293 3.28 -17.42 -12.95
CA GLU A 293 2.77 -18.74 -13.37
C GLU A 293 3.67 -19.43 -14.40
N LEU A 294 4.45 -18.67 -15.16
CA LEU A 294 5.30 -19.20 -16.25
C LEU A 294 6.74 -19.41 -15.82
N ASN A 295 7.19 -18.75 -14.74
CA ASN A 295 8.57 -18.89 -14.25
C ASN A 295 8.65 -19.86 -13.07
N PRO A 296 9.31 -21.04 -13.25
CA PRO A 296 9.42 -22.06 -12.20
C PRO A 296 10.10 -21.56 -10.92
N GLU A 297 11.08 -20.66 -11.05
CA GLU A 297 11.80 -20.10 -9.91
C GLU A 297 10.88 -19.20 -9.07
N THR A 298 10.18 -18.25 -9.71
CA THR A 298 9.20 -17.37 -9.03
C THR A 298 8.08 -18.19 -8.40
N ARG A 299 7.59 -19.23 -9.10
CA ARG A 299 6.59 -20.16 -8.56
C ARG A 299 7.06 -20.85 -7.30
N SER A 300 8.32 -21.32 -7.25
CA SER A 300 8.88 -21.98 -6.06
C SER A 300 8.90 -21.06 -4.85
N TYR A 301 9.28 -19.78 -5.02
CA TYR A 301 9.20 -18.78 -3.96
C TYR A 301 7.77 -18.57 -3.47
N LEU A 302 6.81 -18.49 -4.40
CA LEU A 302 5.39 -18.32 -4.08
C LEU A 302 4.80 -19.50 -3.29
N GLU A 303 5.11 -20.72 -3.70
CA GLU A 303 4.61 -21.95 -3.06
C GLU A 303 5.08 -22.04 -1.61
N VAL A 304 6.37 -21.78 -1.36
CA VAL A 304 6.94 -21.80 0.00
C VAL A 304 6.35 -20.65 0.84
N ALA A 305 6.25 -19.44 0.29
CA ALA A 305 5.66 -18.31 0.99
C ALA A 305 4.18 -18.54 1.33
N ARG A 306 3.38 -19.02 0.37
CA ARG A 306 1.96 -19.34 0.58
C ARG A 306 1.74 -20.47 1.60
N LYS A 307 2.61 -21.48 1.61
CA LYS A 307 2.58 -22.53 2.63
C LYS A 307 2.83 -21.92 4.01
N THR A 308 3.90 -21.15 4.16
CA THR A 308 4.24 -20.49 5.43
C THR A 308 3.12 -19.58 5.91
N LEU A 309 2.49 -18.80 5.01
CA LEU A 309 1.36 -17.94 5.35
C LEU A 309 0.13 -18.75 5.83
N ARG A 310 -0.18 -19.88 5.19
CA ARG A 310 -1.27 -20.76 5.65
C ARG A 310 -1.00 -21.31 7.05
N ASP A 311 0.23 -21.76 7.28
CA ASP A 311 0.63 -22.30 8.58
C ASP A 311 0.62 -21.19 9.65
N HIS A 312 1.11 -19.98 9.34
CA HIS A 312 1.04 -18.81 10.20
C HIS A 312 -0.39 -18.51 10.63
N PHE A 313 -1.32 -18.35 9.68
CA PHE A 313 -2.70 -17.99 10.01
C PHE A 313 -3.49 -19.13 10.67
N ARG A 314 -3.11 -20.39 10.44
CA ARG A 314 -3.68 -21.52 11.21
C ARG A 314 -3.32 -21.41 12.69
N VAL A 315 -2.06 -21.11 13.01
CA VAL A 315 -1.62 -20.90 14.40
C VAL A 315 -2.31 -19.69 15.00
N ARG A 316 -2.34 -18.55 14.26
CA ARG A 316 -2.98 -17.32 14.73
C ARG A 316 -4.47 -17.46 14.94
N ALA A 317 -5.16 -18.27 14.14
CA ALA A 317 -6.57 -18.59 14.33
C ALA A 317 -6.78 -19.38 15.62
N ALA A 318 -5.98 -20.43 15.85
CA ALA A 318 -6.07 -21.20 17.08
C ALA A 318 -5.81 -20.34 18.34
N GLU A 319 -4.79 -19.46 18.33
CA GLU A 319 -4.53 -18.53 19.44
C GLU A 319 -5.69 -17.53 19.65
N ALA A 320 -6.31 -17.07 18.56
CA ALA A 320 -7.46 -16.17 18.65
C ALA A 320 -8.70 -16.88 19.23
N ASP A 321 -8.91 -18.14 18.89
CA ASP A 321 -10.01 -18.96 19.39
C ASP A 321 -9.81 -19.28 20.87
N GLU A 322 -8.59 -19.67 21.28
CA GLU A 322 -8.25 -19.86 22.69
C GLU A 322 -8.47 -18.58 23.52
N SER A 323 -7.97 -17.44 23.02
CA SER A 323 -8.18 -16.13 23.67
C SER A 323 -9.67 -15.77 23.80
N ARG A 324 -10.50 -16.20 22.86
CA ARG A 324 -11.95 -15.97 22.89
C ARG A 324 -12.64 -16.84 23.94
N VAL A 325 -12.28 -18.10 24.04
CA VAL A 325 -12.79 -18.98 25.09
C VAL A 325 -12.41 -18.43 26.47
N ASP A 326 -11.17 -17.96 26.65
CA ASP A 326 -10.73 -17.31 27.88
C ASP A 326 -11.53 -16.03 28.22
N GLU A 327 -11.95 -15.25 27.19
CA GLU A 327 -12.82 -14.10 27.38
C GLU A 327 -14.21 -14.54 27.94
N TRP A 328 -14.79 -15.58 27.35
CA TRP A 328 -16.08 -16.12 27.79
C TRP A 328 -16.03 -16.73 29.20
N ILE A 329 -14.88 -17.31 29.56
CA ILE A 329 -14.65 -17.78 30.94
C ILE A 329 -14.62 -16.58 31.89
N ARG A 330 -13.90 -15.53 31.55
CA ARG A 330 -13.74 -14.32 32.38
C ARG A 330 -15.04 -13.54 32.57
N ASP A 331 -15.86 -13.40 31.51
CA ASP A 331 -17.14 -12.70 31.58
C ASP A 331 -18.29 -13.57 32.12
N GLY A 332 -18.00 -14.84 32.42
CA GLY A 332 -18.92 -15.81 33.01
C GLY A 332 -20.01 -16.30 32.04
N SER A 333 -19.82 -16.11 30.71
CA SER A 333 -20.74 -16.70 29.73
C SER A 333 -20.42 -18.15 29.41
N TYR A 334 -19.20 -18.62 29.66
CA TYR A 334 -18.78 -19.99 29.43
C TYR A 334 -19.47 -20.96 30.39
N PRO A 335 -20.09 -22.08 29.89
CA PRO A 335 -21.00 -22.87 30.67
C PRO A 335 -20.35 -24.05 31.44
N PHE A 336 -19.00 -24.17 31.39
CA PHE A 336 -18.27 -25.26 32.05
C PHE A 336 -17.38 -24.75 33.18
N GLU A 337 -17.19 -25.61 34.18
CA GLU A 337 -16.24 -25.44 35.29
C GLU A 337 -14.98 -26.27 35.05
N LYS A 338 -13.95 -26.09 35.88
CA LYS A 338 -12.67 -26.81 35.72
C LYS A 338 -12.81 -28.33 35.88
N GLU A 339 -13.80 -28.75 36.65
CA GLU A 339 -14.10 -30.15 36.97
C GLU A 339 -14.89 -30.87 35.88
N ASP A 340 -15.48 -30.13 34.92
CA ASP A 340 -16.20 -30.72 33.79
C ASP A 340 -15.24 -31.46 32.84
N SER A 341 -15.72 -32.46 32.11
CA SER A 341 -14.95 -33.28 31.17
C SER A 341 -14.22 -32.42 30.14
N SER A 342 -12.93 -32.65 29.99
CA SER A 342 -12.11 -31.95 28.94
C SER A 342 -12.58 -32.25 27.54
N GLU A 343 -13.10 -33.46 27.28
CA GLU A 343 -13.63 -33.86 25.97
C GLU A 343 -14.97 -33.15 25.68
N GLU A 344 -15.84 -33.03 26.67
CA GLU A 344 -17.11 -32.29 26.54
C GLU A 344 -16.83 -30.80 26.28
N ARG A 345 -15.86 -30.21 26.97
CA ARG A 345 -15.43 -28.84 26.75
C ARG A 345 -14.88 -28.63 25.33
N HIS A 346 -14.00 -29.52 24.89
CA HIS A 346 -13.40 -29.39 23.54
C HIS A 346 -14.46 -29.45 22.45
N ARG A 347 -15.39 -30.42 22.51
CA ARG A 347 -16.49 -30.51 21.53
C ARG A 347 -17.40 -29.28 21.57
N PHE A 348 -17.61 -28.72 22.75
CA PHE A 348 -18.40 -27.51 22.92
C PHE A 348 -17.66 -26.29 22.28
N ASP A 349 -16.37 -26.14 22.55
CA ASP A 349 -15.54 -25.06 21.99
C ASP A 349 -15.56 -25.08 20.47
N GLU A 350 -15.39 -26.24 19.85
CA GLU A 350 -15.52 -26.41 18.41
C GLU A 350 -16.90 -25.99 17.89
N ALA A 351 -17.97 -26.46 18.55
CA ALA A 351 -19.34 -26.16 18.11
C ALA A 351 -19.68 -24.68 18.26
N VAL A 352 -19.23 -24.01 19.32
CA VAL A 352 -19.51 -22.60 19.55
C VAL A 352 -18.69 -21.69 18.63
N LEU A 353 -17.45 -22.08 18.32
CA LEU A 353 -16.61 -21.36 17.38
C LEU A 353 -17.15 -21.49 15.95
N ASP A 354 -17.65 -22.67 15.58
CA ASP A 354 -18.33 -22.88 14.30
C ASP A 354 -19.62 -22.05 14.20
N MET A 355 -20.45 -22.08 15.26
CA MET A 355 -21.65 -21.24 15.33
C MET A 355 -21.32 -19.75 15.18
N ARG A 356 -20.29 -19.26 15.86
CA ARG A 356 -19.81 -17.88 15.74
C ARG A 356 -19.38 -17.51 14.31
N ALA A 357 -18.74 -18.45 13.62
CA ALA A 357 -18.29 -18.22 12.24
C ALA A 357 -19.45 -18.07 11.23
N HIS A 358 -20.61 -18.65 11.54
CA HIS A 358 -21.78 -18.70 10.65
C HIS A 358 -22.95 -17.80 11.09
N LEU A 359 -22.95 -17.31 12.32
CA LEU A 359 -24.03 -16.47 12.87
C LEU A 359 -23.62 -14.99 12.83
N ASP A 360 -24.20 -14.25 11.91
CA ASP A 360 -23.99 -12.80 11.79
C ASP A 360 -24.36 -12.09 13.10
N GLY A 361 -23.49 -11.19 13.55
CA GLY A 361 -23.74 -10.40 14.77
C GLY A 361 -23.44 -11.13 16.09
N PHE A 362 -22.92 -12.36 16.07
CA PHE A 362 -22.60 -13.11 17.29
C PHE A 362 -21.70 -12.32 18.26
N ASP A 363 -20.70 -11.63 17.75
CA ASP A 363 -19.78 -10.84 18.57
C ASP A 363 -20.44 -9.60 19.23
N ALA A 364 -21.63 -9.21 18.81
CA ALA A 364 -22.41 -8.14 19.41
C ALA A 364 -23.27 -8.58 20.61
N TYR A 365 -23.42 -9.89 20.85
CA TYR A 365 -24.19 -10.39 21.99
C TYR A 365 -23.52 -10.02 23.31
N SER A 366 -24.34 -9.61 24.26
CA SER A 366 -23.94 -9.41 25.67
C SER A 366 -23.52 -10.72 26.33
N ALA A 367 -22.79 -10.67 27.44
CA ALA A 367 -22.40 -11.84 28.19
C ALA A 367 -23.65 -12.67 28.68
N SER A 368 -24.76 -11.99 28.98
CA SER A 368 -26.03 -12.66 29.37
C SER A 368 -26.67 -13.41 28.20
N GLU A 369 -26.68 -12.83 27.01
CA GLU A 369 -27.20 -13.49 25.81
C GLU A 369 -26.33 -14.67 25.41
N ARG A 370 -25.00 -14.51 25.45
CA ARG A 370 -24.06 -15.61 25.22
C ARG A 370 -24.26 -16.73 26.22
N ARG A 371 -24.37 -16.41 27.52
CA ARG A 371 -24.63 -17.42 28.57
C ARG A 371 -25.89 -18.24 28.30
N TYR A 372 -26.98 -17.59 27.87
CA TYR A 372 -28.21 -18.27 27.53
C TYR A 372 -28.03 -19.21 26.33
N LEU A 373 -27.42 -18.72 25.23
CA LEU A 373 -27.15 -19.52 24.04
C LEU A 373 -26.21 -20.70 24.34
N PHE A 374 -25.16 -20.49 25.09
CA PHE A 374 -24.21 -21.52 25.48
C PHE A 374 -24.83 -22.57 26.39
N GLY A 375 -25.74 -22.16 27.28
CA GLY A 375 -26.53 -23.09 28.10
C GLY A 375 -27.43 -23.99 27.26
N LEU A 376 -28.08 -23.44 26.23
CA LEU A 376 -28.91 -24.22 25.29
C LEU A 376 -28.04 -25.18 24.46
N LEU A 377 -26.90 -24.76 23.98
CA LEU A 377 -25.98 -25.59 23.21
C LEU A 377 -25.46 -26.75 24.06
N LYS A 378 -24.98 -26.49 25.29
CA LYS A 378 -24.53 -27.52 26.24
C LYS A 378 -25.65 -28.55 26.53
N ALA A 379 -26.88 -28.10 26.77
CA ALA A 379 -28.01 -28.97 27.01
C ALA A 379 -28.37 -29.86 25.80
N SER A 380 -28.29 -29.28 24.59
CA SER A 380 -28.52 -30.02 23.34
C SER A 380 -27.46 -31.12 23.10
N MET A 381 -26.20 -30.82 23.33
CA MET A 381 -25.08 -31.76 23.18
C MET A 381 -25.24 -32.94 24.18
N ARG A 382 -25.54 -32.66 25.45
CA ARG A 382 -25.77 -33.72 26.47
C ARG A 382 -26.98 -34.57 26.17
N LYS A 383 -27.98 -34.04 25.45
CA LYS A 383 -29.14 -34.84 25.02
C LYS A 383 -28.77 -35.76 23.86
N ALA A 384 -27.96 -35.30 22.93
CA ALA A 384 -27.48 -36.10 21.79
C ALA A 384 -26.61 -37.29 22.25
N ASP A 385 -25.81 -37.13 23.31
CA ASP A 385 -24.95 -38.20 23.85
C ASP A 385 -25.74 -39.29 24.60
N ARG A 386 -27.06 -39.11 24.86
CA ARG A 386 -27.91 -40.06 25.55
C ARG A 386 -28.83 -40.85 24.63
N THR A 387 -28.87 -40.52 23.37
CA THR A 387 -29.60 -41.22 22.29
C THR A 387 -28.69 -42.05 21.43
#